data_c1d9676b6f63ce9e6cfff44fcbeaa5e2
#
_entry.id   c1d9676b6f63ce9e6cfff44fcbeaa5e2
#
_cell.length_a   1.000
_cell.length_b   1.000
_cell.length_c   1.000
_cell.angle_alpha   90.00
_cell.angle_beta   90.00
_cell.angle_gamma   90.00
#
_symmetry.space_group_name_H-M   'P 1'
#
loop_
_entity.id
_entity.type
_entity.pdbx_description
1 polymer ?
#
loop_
_entity_poly.entity_id
_entity_poly.type
_entity_poly.pdbx_seq_one_letter_code
_entity_poly.pdbx_strand_id
1 'polypeptide(L)'
;MLTVKRFTAEWCQPCKQLAPVFSELQNEITEVQFQTIDVDENRNAALEANVGSVPTVIFEKDGEQVYRFSGVLPKSVIAGTIRKFL
;
A
#
# COMPACT_ATOMS: atom_id res chain seq x y z
N MET A 1 -11.42 7.70 -8.14
CA MET A 1 -10.57 7.99 -6.96
C MET A 1 -9.46 6.96 -6.86
N LEU A 2 -8.28 7.39 -6.51
CA LEU A 2 -7.15 6.49 -6.31
C LEU A 2 -7.20 5.89 -4.91
N THR A 3 -7.04 4.57 -4.83
CA THR A 3 -6.93 3.83 -3.57
C THR A 3 -5.56 3.20 -3.50
N VAL A 4 -4.88 3.38 -2.37
CA VAL A 4 -3.58 2.78 -2.12
C VAL A 4 -3.75 1.74 -1.01
N LYS A 5 -3.59 0.48 -1.35
CA LYS A 5 -3.75 -0.65 -0.44
C LYS A 5 -2.40 -1.16 0.00
N ARG A 6 -2.14 -1.15 1.29
CA ARG A 6 -0.89 -1.65 1.86
C ARG A 6 -1.15 -2.97 2.57
N PHE A 7 -0.59 -4.05 2.02
CA PHE A 7 -0.66 -5.38 2.62
C PHE A 7 0.51 -5.55 3.59
N THR A 8 0.19 -5.94 4.81
CA THR A 8 1.15 -5.98 5.92
C THR A 8 0.93 -7.21 6.81
N ALA A 9 1.84 -7.45 7.73
CA ALA A 9 1.71 -8.48 8.76
C ALA A 9 2.47 -8.04 10.01
N GLU A 10 2.02 -8.47 11.18
CA GLU A 10 2.64 -8.08 12.45
C GLU A 10 4.07 -8.61 12.58
N TRP A 11 4.37 -9.78 12.03
CA TRP A 11 5.69 -10.40 12.10
C TRP A 11 6.69 -9.84 11.10
N CYS A 12 6.28 -8.91 10.27
CA CYS A 12 7.06 -8.42 9.14
C CYS A 12 7.82 -7.15 9.52
N GLN A 13 9.15 -7.23 9.65
CA GLN A 13 9.99 -6.07 10.00
C GLN A 13 9.98 -4.97 8.93
N PRO A 14 10.13 -5.29 7.63
CA PRO A 14 10.04 -4.26 6.60
C PRO A 14 8.69 -3.55 6.60
N CYS A 15 7.61 -4.26 6.95
CA CYS A 15 6.29 -3.65 7.06
C CYS A 15 6.26 -2.57 8.14
N LYS A 16 6.97 -2.81 9.26
CA LYS A 16 7.05 -1.86 10.36
C LYS A 16 7.82 -0.60 9.97
N GLN A 17 8.76 -0.71 9.05
CA GLN A 17 9.48 0.44 8.51
C GLN A 17 8.58 1.27 7.60
N LEU A 18 7.70 0.63 6.88
CA LEU A 18 6.82 1.29 5.92
C LEU A 18 5.61 1.96 6.58
N ALA A 19 5.16 1.44 7.72
CA ALA A 19 3.97 1.95 8.40
C ALA A 19 4.04 3.45 8.71
N PRO A 20 5.12 3.98 9.33
CA PRO A 20 5.19 5.41 9.61
C PRO A 20 5.22 6.27 8.34
N VAL A 21 5.80 5.76 7.26
CA VAL A 21 5.82 6.46 5.98
C VAL A 21 4.40 6.65 5.48
N PHE A 22 3.56 5.62 5.56
CA PHE A 22 2.17 5.71 5.15
C PHE A 22 1.33 6.58 6.08
N SER A 23 1.63 6.59 7.38
CA SER A 23 0.98 7.54 8.29
C SER A 23 1.21 8.97 7.88
N GLU A 24 2.46 9.30 7.50
CA GLU A 24 2.78 10.64 7.02
C GLU A 24 2.11 10.95 5.69
N LEU A 25 2.13 10.01 4.76
CA LEU A 25 1.52 10.19 3.45
C LEU A 25 0.01 10.43 3.55
N GLN A 26 -0.67 9.72 4.45
CA GLN A 26 -2.10 9.92 4.68
C GLN A 26 -2.42 11.35 5.12
N ASN A 27 -1.55 11.95 5.91
CA ASN A 27 -1.72 13.32 6.37
C ASN A 27 -1.39 14.35 5.29
N GLU A 28 -0.48 14.00 4.38
CA GLU A 28 0.00 14.94 3.36
C GLU A 28 -0.79 14.89 2.07
N ILE A 29 -1.29 13.72 1.69
CA ILE A 29 -2.02 13.52 0.44
C ILE A 29 -3.43 13.07 0.78
N THR A 30 -4.36 14.02 0.80
CA THR A 30 -5.73 13.78 1.26
C THR A 30 -6.68 13.37 0.15
N GLU A 31 -6.27 13.47 -1.12
CA GLU A 31 -7.11 13.12 -2.27
C GLU A 31 -7.15 11.62 -2.56
N VAL A 32 -6.44 10.84 -1.78
CA VAL A 32 -6.27 9.40 -1.96
C VAL A 32 -6.89 8.66 -0.79
N GLN A 33 -7.52 7.53 -1.08
CA GLN A 33 -7.99 6.62 -0.04
C GLN A 33 -6.87 5.63 0.28
N PHE A 34 -6.46 5.58 1.55
CA PHE A 34 -5.44 4.63 2.00
C PHE A 34 -6.10 3.51 2.79
N GLN A 35 -5.71 2.27 2.50
CA GLN A 35 -6.20 1.09 3.20
C GLN A 35 -5.01 0.26 3.67
N THR A 36 -5.09 -0.22 4.91
CA THR A 36 -4.11 -1.15 5.47
C THR A 36 -4.78 -2.51 5.62
N ILE A 37 -4.19 -3.54 5.05
CA ILE A 37 -4.75 -4.88 5.05
C ILE A 37 -3.73 -5.83 5.68
N ASP A 38 -4.08 -6.40 6.83
CA ASP A 38 -3.27 -7.44 7.47
C ASP A 38 -3.58 -8.77 6.77
N VAL A 39 -2.55 -9.41 6.19
CA VAL A 39 -2.75 -10.62 5.39
C VAL A 39 -3.15 -11.82 6.23
N ASP A 40 -2.80 -11.84 7.52
CA ASP A 40 -3.17 -12.94 8.39
C ASP A 40 -4.64 -12.84 8.81
N GLU A 41 -5.15 -11.61 8.95
CA GLU A 41 -6.56 -11.37 9.27
C GLU A 41 -7.45 -11.42 8.02
N ASN A 42 -6.89 -11.15 6.84
CA ASN A 42 -7.63 -11.03 5.59
C ASN A 42 -6.98 -11.88 4.49
N ARG A 43 -6.93 -13.20 4.70
CA ARG A 43 -6.29 -14.12 3.77
C ARG A 43 -6.89 -14.08 2.38
N ASN A 44 -8.22 -13.99 2.30
CA ASN A 44 -8.91 -13.97 1.02
C ASN A 44 -8.54 -12.74 0.20
N ALA A 45 -8.43 -11.58 0.85
CA ALA A 45 -8.04 -10.34 0.17
C ALA A 45 -6.63 -10.46 -0.43
N ALA A 46 -5.71 -11.08 0.31
CA ALA A 46 -4.35 -11.31 -0.18
C ALA A 46 -4.33 -12.28 -1.36
N LEU A 47 -5.10 -13.36 -1.27
CA LEU A 47 -5.19 -14.34 -2.36
C LEU A 47 -5.78 -13.74 -3.62
N GLU A 48 -6.87 -12.99 -3.49
CA GLU A 48 -7.52 -12.34 -4.63
C GLU A 48 -6.61 -11.33 -5.31
N ALA A 49 -5.78 -10.64 -4.53
CA ALA A 49 -4.84 -9.65 -5.06
C ALA A 49 -3.51 -10.26 -5.49
N ASN A 50 -3.35 -11.57 -5.38
CA ASN A 50 -2.10 -12.26 -5.69
C ASN A 50 -0.91 -11.71 -4.91
N VAL A 51 -1.12 -11.45 -3.61
CA VAL A 51 -0.07 -10.96 -2.72
C VAL A 51 0.62 -12.16 -2.09
N GLY A 52 1.85 -12.43 -2.52
CA GLY A 52 2.65 -13.56 -2.02
C GLY A 52 3.72 -13.15 -1.03
N SER A 53 3.91 -11.88 -0.80
CA SER A 53 4.91 -11.38 0.14
C SER A 53 4.44 -10.04 0.74
N VAL A 54 4.99 -9.69 1.89
CA VAL A 54 4.72 -8.41 2.55
C VAL A 54 6.02 -7.67 2.83
N PRO A 55 6.02 -6.35 2.77
CA PRO A 55 4.91 -5.50 2.39
C PRO A 55 4.69 -5.50 0.88
N THR A 56 3.45 -5.42 0.46
CA THR A 56 3.08 -5.18 -0.94
C THR A 56 2.07 -4.04 -0.96
N VAL A 57 2.26 -3.11 -1.86
CA VAL A 57 1.38 -1.96 -2.01
C VAL A 57 0.78 -1.98 -3.40
N ILE A 58 -0.55 -1.89 -3.46
CA ILE A 58 -1.30 -1.91 -4.71
C ILE A 58 -2.05 -0.59 -4.86
N PHE A 59 -1.90 0.02 -6.02
CA PHE A 59 -2.61 1.24 -6.38
C PHE A 59 -3.76 0.86 -7.31
N GLU A 60 -4.97 1.25 -6.92
CA GLU A 60 -6.18 1.01 -7.71
C GLU A 60 -6.84 2.33 -8.07
N LYS A 61 -7.22 2.46 -9.31
CA LYS A 61 -7.97 3.62 -9.77
C LYS A 61 -9.27 3.14 -10.40
N ASP A 62 -10.39 3.59 -9.81
CA ASP A 62 -11.72 3.19 -10.26
C ASP A 62 -11.89 1.66 -10.29
N GLY A 63 -11.32 0.99 -9.31
CA GLY A 63 -11.45 -0.46 -9.16
C GLY A 63 -10.43 -1.29 -9.92
N GLU A 64 -9.54 -0.66 -10.71
CA GLU A 64 -8.52 -1.37 -11.46
C GLU A 64 -7.13 -1.12 -10.91
N GLN A 65 -6.33 -2.18 -10.80
CA GLN A 65 -4.94 -2.04 -10.41
C GLN A 65 -4.17 -1.30 -11.50
N VAL A 66 -3.53 -0.19 -11.12
CA VAL A 66 -2.72 0.59 -12.06
C VAL A 66 -1.23 0.49 -11.75
N TYR A 67 -0.86 0.07 -10.55
CA TYR A 67 0.54 -0.07 -10.16
C TYR A 67 0.65 -0.92 -8.91
N ARG A 68 1.80 -1.59 -8.73
CA ARG A 68 2.10 -2.26 -7.47
C ARG A 68 3.60 -2.35 -7.25
N PHE A 69 4.02 -2.42 -6.00
CA PHE A 69 5.40 -2.72 -5.64
C PHE A 69 5.43 -3.57 -4.38
N SER A 70 6.55 -4.26 -4.17
CA SER A 70 6.80 -5.03 -2.96
C SER A 70 8.09 -4.54 -2.31
N GLY A 71 8.16 -4.65 -1.00
CA GLY A 71 9.30 -4.18 -0.24
C GLY A 71 9.18 -2.74 0.18
N VAL A 72 10.29 -2.16 0.67
CA VAL A 72 10.32 -0.80 1.18
C VAL A 72 10.89 0.14 0.14
N LEU A 73 10.15 1.19 -0.17
CA LEU A 73 10.62 2.28 -1.01
C LEU A 73 10.70 3.56 -0.17
N PRO A 74 11.59 4.50 -0.54
CA PRO A 74 11.63 5.80 0.13
C PRO A 74 10.31 6.55 -0.01
N LYS A 75 9.97 7.33 1.01
CA LYS A 75 8.74 8.13 1.03
C LYS A 75 8.60 8.99 -0.22
N SER A 76 9.68 9.64 -0.65
CA SER A 76 9.65 10.52 -1.83
C SER A 76 9.27 9.76 -3.10
N VAL A 77 9.72 8.53 -3.24
CA VAL A 77 9.39 7.68 -4.40
C VAL A 77 7.93 7.30 -4.36
N ILE A 78 7.43 6.90 -3.18
CA ILE A 78 6.03 6.53 -3.03
C ILE A 78 5.13 7.74 -3.29
N ALA A 79 5.45 8.89 -2.71
CA ALA A 79 4.69 10.12 -2.90
C ALA A 79 4.65 10.52 -4.38
N GLY A 80 5.78 10.45 -5.07
CA GLY A 80 5.86 10.75 -6.49
C GLY A 80 5.00 9.82 -7.33
N THR A 81 4.99 8.53 -6.98
CA THR A 81 4.17 7.53 -7.67
C THR A 81 2.69 7.80 -7.45
N ILE A 82 2.30 8.13 -6.22
CA ILE A 82 0.90 8.49 -5.93
C ILE A 82 0.46 9.68 -6.78
N ARG A 83 1.28 10.73 -6.84
CA ARG A 83 0.95 11.93 -7.61
C ARG A 83 0.85 11.67 -9.10
N LYS A 84 1.61 10.72 -9.59
CA LYS A 84 1.57 10.31 -11.01
C LYS A 84 0.21 9.74 -11.40
N PHE A 85 -0.47 9.08 -10.46
CA PHE A 85 -1.75 8.42 -10.73
C PHE A 85 -2.96 9.21 -10.24
N LEU A 86 -2.77 10.38 -9.67
CA LEU A 86 -3.88 11.23 -9.21
C LEU A 86 -4.74 11.77 -10.35
#